data_e2412a1a79444b28c64984cdc6519ccd
#
_entry.id   e2412a1a79444b28c64984cdc6519ccd
#
_cell.length_a   1.000
_cell.length_b   1.000
_cell.length_c   1.000
_cell.angle_alpha   90.00
_cell.angle_beta   90.00
_cell.angle_gamma   90.00
#
_symmetry.space_group_name_H-M   'P 1'
#
loop_
_entity.id
_entity.type
_entity.pdbx_description
1 polymer ?
#
loop_
_entity_poly.entity_id
_entity_poly.type
_entity_poly.pdbx_seq_one_letter_code
_entity_poly.pdbx_strand_id
1 'polypeptide(L)'
;MPVIARRPPHAASAAVYTAAAAPATPGVAGHRAAAAPGRRGGRIARADGPAAVGRLRALAAATASLIMIFVASSSPVPIYNIYRAENGITNADLSLSVVAYFAGTILALVCLGRLVNHLGRKPVSLATLAIMALGCLVLIHVTGLGALALGRFIMGVAAGLASSSLTTYIVDAAPPRPSWLASVASSQSSQVGLTLGSLVSGAIVQTVAGARTVSYIVMISLLALCALALLTAPETGRRAPGGLASLRPRVGVPVRVRPRLPAAGTAFVVTWAVGGFYQSFIPSITAEQLGSTSAVVIALVFSAYMLPGAFGAPLAGLLPAERAQRIGIAV
;
A
#
# COMPACT_ATOMS: atom_id res chain seq x y z
N MET A 1 -22.52 52.31 -17.23
CA MET A 1 -22.47 50.84 -17.23
C MET A 1 -21.08 50.39 -17.65
N PRO A 2 -20.22 49.91 -16.75
CA PRO A 2 -18.91 49.38 -17.12
C PRO A 2 -18.97 47.86 -17.28
N VAL A 3 -18.36 47.39 -18.35
CA VAL A 3 -18.20 45.99 -18.77
C VAL A 3 -17.23 45.28 -17.83
N ILE A 4 -17.70 44.25 -17.14
CA ILE A 4 -16.88 43.38 -16.28
C ILE A 4 -16.24 42.29 -17.15
N ALA A 5 -14.92 42.38 -17.36
CA ALA A 5 -14.14 41.39 -18.02
C ALA A 5 -14.03 40.12 -17.13
N ARG A 6 -14.54 39.01 -17.60
CA ARG A 6 -14.38 37.68 -17.00
C ARG A 6 -12.96 37.14 -17.26
N ARG A 7 -12.18 36.89 -16.21
CA ARG A 7 -10.93 36.11 -16.26
C ARG A 7 -11.22 34.61 -16.38
N PRO A 8 -10.45 33.85 -17.15
CA PRO A 8 -10.61 32.41 -17.27
C PRO A 8 -10.06 31.67 -16.04
N PRO A 9 -10.66 30.53 -15.64
CA PRO A 9 -10.23 29.72 -14.50
C PRO A 9 -9.25 28.59 -14.92
N HIS A 10 -8.00 28.92 -15.11
CA HIS A 10 -6.97 27.88 -15.33
C HIS A 10 -5.70 28.26 -14.57
N ALA A 11 -5.59 27.84 -13.28
CA ALA A 11 -4.33 27.70 -12.55
C ALA A 11 -4.50 27.18 -11.10
N ALA A 12 -5.36 26.18 -10.84
CA ALA A 12 -5.53 25.68 -9.46
C ALA A 12 -5.42 24.15 -9.32
N SER A 13 -4.97 23.41 -10.34
CA SER A 13 -5.03 21.94 -10.31
C SER A 13 -3.69 21.24 -10.07
N ALA A 14 -2.57 21.95 -9.89
CA ALA A 14 -1.26 21.32 -9.73
C ALA A 14 -0.70 21.30 -8.29
N ALA A 15 -1.43 21.83 -7.30
CA ALA A 15 -0.90 22.10 -5.95
C ALA A 15 -1.31 21.09 -4.85
N VAL A 16 -2.02 20.00 -5.17
CA VAL A 16 -2.59 19.13 -4.12
C VAL A 16 -1.68 17.97 -3.72
N TYR A 17 -0.59 17.70 -4.46
CA TYR A 17 0.29 16.55 -4.18
C TYR A 17 1.67 16.88 -3.57
N THR A 18 1.96 18.15 -3.24
CA THR A 18 3.28 18.56 -2.72
C THR A 18 3.31 19.05 -1.27
N ALA A 19 2.30 18.77 -0.45
CA ALA A 19 2.23 19.28 0.91
C ALA A 19 2.55 18.22 1.98
N ALA A 20 3.75 17.67 1.94
CA ALA A 20 4.36 16.99 3.09
C ALA A 20 5.82 17.41 3.25
N ALA A 21 6.13 18.71 3.09
CA ALA A 21 7.43 19.30 3.47
C ALA A 21 7.20 20.27 4.64
N ALA A 22 8.04 20.11 5.67
CA ALA A 22 8.01 20.83 6.94
C ALA A 22 8.14 22.35 6.82
N PRO A 23 7.66 23.13 7.82
CA PRO A 23 7.69 24.57 7.78
C PRO A 23 9.11 25.13 8.05
N ALA A 24 9.52 26.11 7.23
CA ALA A 24 10.66 26.95 7.48
C ALA A 24 10.31 28.04 8.52
N THR A 25 11.16 28.22 9.51
CA THR A 25 11.13 29.31 10.48
C THR A 25 11.58 30.62 9.84
N PRO A 26 11.00 31.78 10.20
CA PRO A 26 11.50 33.07 9.77
C PRO A 26 12.56 33.60 10.75
N GLY A 27 13.68 34.02 10.24
CA GLY A 27 14.77 34.67 11.00
C GLY A 27 15.46 35.75 10.20
N VAL A 28 15.10 36.98 10.52
CA VAL A 28 15.93 38.20 10.60
C VAL A 28 16.73 38.72 9.40
N ALA A 29 16.49 39.97 9.16
CA ALA A 29 16.98 40.91 8.17
C ALA A 29 18.51 41.14 8.08
N GLY A 30 18.92 41.56 6.90
CA GLY A 30 20.00 42.54 6.70
C GLY A 30 21.27 42.03 6.06
N HIS A 31 21.54 42.34 4.82
CA HIS A 31 22.66 43.10 4.32
C HIS A 31 23.00 42.86 2.83
N ARG A 32 22.99 43.99 2.11
CA ARG A 32 23.87 44.39 0.99
C ARG A 32 23.90 43.55 -0.31
N ALA A 33 23.48 44.26 -1.33
CA ALA A 33 23.76 43.97 -2.73
C ALA A 33 25.27 43.79 -3.00
N ALA A 34 25.59 42.69 -3.67
CA ALA A 34 26.85 42.50 -4.38
C ALA A 34 26.64 41.68 -5.64
N ALA A 35 26.95 42.32 -6.75
CA ALA A 35 27.37 41.82 -8.06
C ALA A 35 26.96 40.40 -8.52
N ALA A 36 26.23 40.31 -9.60
CA ALA A 36 26.00 39.12 -10.38
C ALA A 36 27.30 38.54 -10.97
N PRO A 37 27.58 37.27 -10.77
CA PRO A 37 28.47 36.53 -11.66
C PRO A 37 27.70 35.65 -12.62
N GLY A 38 28.06 35.80 -13.87
CA GLY A 38 27.97 34.93 -15.03
C GLY A 38 27.01 33.76 -15.01
N ARG A 39 26.05 33.75 -15.96
CA ARG A 39 25.36 32.56 -16.48
C ARG A 39 26.37 31.46 -16.75
N ARG A 40 26.65 30.59 -15.79
CA ARG A 40 27.22 29.27 -16.04
C ARG A 40 26.06 28.42 -16.58
N GLY A 41 26.12 28.10 -17.86
CA GLY A 41 25.28 27.10 -18.51
C GLY A 41 25.31 25.83 -17.66
N GLY A 42 24.19 25.56 -16.97
CA GLY A 42 24.01 24.32 -16.25
C GLY A 42 24.04 23.20 -17.27
N ARG A 43 25.19 22.52 -17.39
CA ARG A 43 25.23 21.17 -17.95
C ARG A 43 24.13 20.39 -17.22
N ILE A 44 23.09 20.03 -17.95
CA ILE A 44 22.17 18.97 -17.54
C ILE A 44 23.08 17.74 -17.42
N ALA A 45 23.53 17.47 -16.18
CA ALA A 45 24.25 16.26 -15.87
C ALA A 45 23.34 15.10 -16.29
N ARG A 46 23.68 14.42 -17.35
CA ARG A 46 23.11 13.12 -17.71
C ARG A 46 23.26 12.25 -16.47
N ALA A 47 22.14 11.83 -15.92
CA ALA A 47 22.09 10.94 -14.76
C ALA A 47 22.37 9.47 -15.17
N ASP A 48 23.36 9.28 -16.05
CA ASP A 48 23.78 7.99 -16.55
C ASP A 48 25.01 7.52 -15.78
N GLY A 49 24.81 7.21 -14.46
CA GLY A 49 25.90 6.79 -13.61
C GLY A 49 25.44 5.78 -12.54
N PRO A 50 26.37 5.21 -11.77
CA PRO A 50 26.08 4.22 -10.72
C PRO A 50 24.96 4.61 -9.76
N ALA A 51 24.76 5.92 -9.54
CA ALA A 51 23.69 6.46 -8.69
C ALA A 51 22.29 6.25 -9.32
N ALA A 52 22.14 6.33 -10.63
CA ALA A 52 20.87 6.08 -11.33
C ALA A 52 20.50 4.59 -11.28
N VAL A 53 21.46 3.70 -11.48
CA VAL A 53 21.27 2.26 -11.36
C VAL A 53 20.86 1.88 -9.92
N GLY A 54 21.49 2.50 -8.91
CA GLY A 54 21.13 2.29 -7.51
C GLY A 54 19.69 2.71 -7.20
N ARG A 55 19.23 3.85 -7.72
CA ARG A 55 17.83 4.30 -7.57
C ARG A 55 16.84 3.36 -8.24
N LEU A 56 17.12 2.89 -9.45
CA LEU A 56 16.26 1.95 -10.15
C LEU A 56 16.15 0.62 -9.40
N ARG A 57 17.25 0.11 -8.86
CA ARG A 57 17.23 -1.08 -7.99
C ARG A 57 16.39 -0.86 -6.75
N ALA A 58 16.52 0.31 -6.09
CA ALA A 58 15.72 0.65 -4.93
C ALA A 58 14.22 0.74 -5.27
N LEU A 59 13.87 1.38 -6.38
CA LEU A 59 12.50 1.47 -6.87
C LEU A 59 11.92 0.08 -7.16
N ALA A 60 12.64 -0.75 -7.90
CA ALA A 60 12.20 -2.09 -8.25
C ALA A 60 12.02 -2.98 -7.01
N ALA A 61 13.01 -2.98 -6.10
CA ALA A 61 12.96 -3.76 -4.87
C ALA A 61 11.82 -3.30 -3.94
N ALA A 62 11.62 -1.99 -3.79
CA ALA A 62 10.53 -1.46 -2.96
C ALA A 62 9.15 -1.75 -3.58
N THR A 63 8.99 -1.62 -4.90
CA THR A 63 7.74 -1.93 -5.61
C THR A 63 7.43 -3.43 -5.53
N ALA A 64 8.39 -4.30 -5.80
CA ALA A 64 8.24 -5.74 -5.67
C ALA A 64 7.88 -6.15 -4.24
N SER A 65 8.53 -5.54 -3.24
CA SER A 65 8.22 -5.77 -1.83
C SER A 65 6.81 -5.34 -1.46
N LEU A 66 6.35 -4.19 -1.96
CA LEU A 66 4.98 -3.70 -1.72
C LEU A 66 3.94 -4.64 -2.36
N ILE A 67 4.17 -5.06 -3.61
CA ILE A 67 3.33 -6.07 -4.26
C ILE A 67 3.32 -7.36 -3.43
N MET A 68 4.47 -7.85 -2.98
CA MET A 68 4.59 -9.10 -2.23
C MET A 68 3.88 -9.07 -0.88
N ILE A 69 3.87 -7.93 -0.18
CA ILE A 69 3.07 -7.74 1.04
C ILE A 69 1.58 -7.98 0.75
N PHE A 70 1.05 -7.42 -0.34
CA PHE A 70 -0.37 -7.62 -0.69
C PHE A 70 -0.65 -9.00 -1.29
N VAL A 71 0.31 -9.61 -1.98
CA VAL A 71 0.26 -11.04 -2.39
C VAL A 71 0.07 -11.93 -1.16
N ALA A 72 0.90 -11.75 -0.14
CA ALA A 72 0.77 -12.50 1.10
C ALA A 72 -0.55 -12.19 1.84
N SER A 73 -1.03 -10.94 1.80
CA SER A 73 -2.27 -10.53 2.49
C SER A 73 -3.53 -11.18 1.91
N SER A 74 -3.58 -11.49 0.61
CA SER A 74 -4.73 -12.14 -0.05
C SER A 74 -4.62 -13.65 -0.14
N SER A 75 -3.44 -14.22 0.09
CA SER A 75 -3.22 -15.66 0.02
C SER A 75 -4.14 -16.50 0.91
N PRO A 76 -4.66 -16.05 2.08
CA PRO A 76 -5.58 -16.82 2.90
C PRO A 76 -6.95 -17.06 2.26
N VAL A 77 -7.39 -16.20 1.32
CA VAL A 77 -8.76 -16.26 0.77
C VAL A 77 -9.12 -17.62 0.16
N PRO A 78 -8.34 -18.19 -0.75
CA PRO A 78 -8.60 -19.55 -1.27
C PRO A 78 -8.39 -20.66 -0.24
N ILE A 79 -7.62 -20.39 0.85
CA ILE A 79 -7.32 -21.36 1.92
C ILE A 79 -8.46 -21.45 2.95
N TYR A 80 -9.37 -20.48 3.00
CA TYR A 80 -10.45 -20.43 4.00
C TYR A 80 -11.31 -21.69 4.04
N ASN A 81 -11.56 -22.33 2.90
CA ASN A 81 -12.30 -23.60 2.87
C ASN A 81 -11.53 -24.74 3.55
N ILE A 82 -10.19 -24.74 3.50
CA ILE A 82 -9.35 -25.70 4.24
C ILE A 82 -9.50 -25.45 5.75
N TYR A 83 -9.45 -24.20 6.21
CA TYR A 83 -9.64 -23.88 7.63
C TYR A 83 -11.05 -24.26 8.13
N ARG A 84 -12.07 -24.12 7.29
CA ARG A 84 -13.42 -24.58 7.63
C ARG A 84 -13.48 -26.10 7.81
N ALA A 85 -12.91 -26.83 6.87
CA ALA A 85 -12.94 -28.28 6.88
C ALA A 85 -12.10 -28.88 8.03
N GLU A 86 -10.89 -28.34 8.27
CA GLU A 86 -9.96 -28.90 9.24
C GLU A 86 -10.16 -28.36 10.66
N ASN A 87 -10.57 -27.11 10.81
CA ASN A 87 -10.58 -26.40 12.10
C ASN A 87 -11.96 -25.90 12.53
N GLY A 88 -13.02 -26.21 11.78
CA GLY A 88 -14.39 -25.80 12.11
C GLY A 88 -14.62 -24.28 12.06
N ILE A 89 -13.81 -23.54 11.28
CA ILE A 89 -13.92 -22.08 11.17
C ILE A 89 -15.22 -21.71 10.46
N THR A 90 -16.01 -20.84 11.10
CA THR A 90 -17.28 -20.34 10.60
C THR A 90 -17.13 -19.09 9.74
N ASN A 91 -18.21 -18.64 9.06
CA ASN A 91 -18.24 -17.36 8.35
C ASN A 91 -18.05 -16.16 9.30
N ALA A 92 -18.56 -16.26 10.53
CA ALA A 92 -18.36 -15.24 11.54
C ALA A 92 -16.88 -15.12 11.93
N ASP A 93 -16.20 -16.26 12.10
CA ASP A 93 -14.76 -16.29 12.41
C ASP A 93 -13.92 -15.69 11.29
N LEU A 94 -14.27 -15.98 10.03
CA LEU A 94 -13.61 -15.35 8.87
C LEU A 94 -13.78 -13.84 8.88
N SER A 95 -15.00 -13.35 9.15
CA SER A 95 -15.27 -11.91 9.25
C SER A 95 -14.47 -11.26 10.40
N LEU A 96 -14.43 -11.88 11.59
CA LEU A 96 -13.61 -11.42 12.70
C LEU A 96 -12.14 -11.40 12.39
N SER A 97 -11.64 -12.37 11.62
CA SER A 97 -10.24 -12.40 11.19
C SER A 97 -9.89 -11.23 10.26
N VAL A 98 -10.82 -10.82 9.39
CA VAL A 98 -10.66 -9.64 8.54
C VAL A 98 -10.73 -8.35 9.35
N VAL A 99 -11.61 -8.28 10.36
CA VAL A 99 -11.63 -7.15 11.31
C VAL A 99 -10.29 -7.05 12.05
N ALA A 100 -9.73 -8.17 12.50
CA ALA A 100 -8.41 -8.21 13.13
C ALA A 100 -7.31 -7.69 12.20
N TYR A 101 -7.34 -8.04 10.92
CA TYR A 101 -6.41 -7.50 9.91
C TYR A 101 -6.51 -5.98 9.79
N PHE A 102 -7.72 -5.43 9.67
CA PHE A 102 -7.90 -3.98 9.60
C PHE A 102 -7.53 -3.27 10.90
N ALA A 103 -7.81 -3.87 12.05
CA ALA A 103 -7.37 -3.33 13.34
C ALA A 103 -5.84 -3.23 13.41
N GLY A 104 -5.12 -4.26 12.97
CA GLY A 104 -3.66 -4.24 12.86
C GLY A 104 -3.16 -3.16 11.90
N THR A 105 -3.81 -3.01 10.75
CA THR A 105 -3.47 -1.99 9.74
C THR A 105 -3.65 -0.57 10.30
N ILE A 106 -4.78 -0.29 10.94
CA ILE A 106 -5.07 1.02 11.55
C ILE A 106 -4.08 1.32 12.68
N LEU A 107 -3.83 0.34 13.55
CA LEU A 107 -2.84 0.48 14.62
C LEU A 107 -1.46 0.84 14.07
N ALA A 108 -1.01 0.14 13.04
CA ALA A 108 0.28 0.40 12.42
C ALA A 108 0.35 1.79 11.78
N LEU A 109 -0.68 2.21 11.06
CA LEU A 109 -0.73 3.53 10.41
C LEU A 109 -0.72 4.66 11.45
N VAL A 110 -1.47 4.52 12.53
CA VAL A 110 -1.61 5.56 13.56
C VAL A 110 -0.38 5.64 14.45
N CYS A 111 0.16 4.49 14.88
CA CYS A 111 1.25 4.45 15.88
C CYS A 111 2.63 4.32 15.24
N LEU A 112 2.76 3.55 14.15
CA LEU A 112 4.05 3.16 13.58
C LEU A 112 4.38 3.90 12.27
N GLY A 113 3.40 4.49 11.60
CA GLY A 113 3.61 5.14 10.29
C GLY A 113 4.68 6.23 10.28
N ARG A 114 4.92 6.90 11.41
CA ARG A 114 5.96 7.93 11.55
C ARG A 114 7.36 7.37 11.82
N LEU A 115 7.46 6.12 12.22
CA LEU A 115 8.72 5.45 12.57
C LEU A 115 9.71 5.45 11.38
N VAL A 116 9.18 5.37 10.18
CA VAL A 116 9.93 5.44 8.91
C VAL A 116 10.82 6.67 8.80
N ASN A 117 10.37 7.82 9.32
CA ASN A 117 11.11 9.07 9.26
C ASN A 117 12.30 9.11 10.23
N HIS A 118 12.29 8.26 11.26
CA HIS A 118 13.32 8.24 12.31
C HIS A 118 14.32 7.08 12.10
N LEU A 119 13.84 5.90 11.74
CA LEU A 119 14.69 4.70 11.57
C LEU A 119 15.28 4.58 10.16
N GLY A 120 14.69 5.26 9.16
CA GLY A 120 15.04 5.13 7.75
C GLY A 120 14.07 4.20 6.99
N ARG A 121 14.10 4.29 5.64
CA ARG A 121 13.16 3.56 4.78
C ARG A 121 13.47 2.07 4.73
N LYS A 122 14.74 1.72 4.50
CA LYS A 122 15.21 0.35 4.34
C LYS A 122 14.98 -0.52 5.59
N PRO A 123 15.42 -0.15 6.82
CA PRO A 123 15.25 -1.01 7.98
C PRO A 123 13.77 -1.22 8.34
N VAL A 124 12.91 -0.19 8.21
CA VAL A 124 11.48 -0.36 8.47
C VAL A 124 10.83 -1.24 7.41
N SER A 125 11.22 -1.12 6.14
CA SER A 125 10.71 -2.00 5.07
C SER A 125 11.13 -3.46 5.27
N LEU A 126 12.37 -3.71 5.71
CA LEU A 126 12.82 -5.07 6.05
C LEU A 126 12.06 -5.64 7.26
N ALA A 127 11.85 -4.84 8.30
CA ALA A 127 11.01 -5.22 9.44
C ALA A 127 9.56 -5.55 9.00
N THR A 128 9.02 -4.77 8.06
CA THR A 128 7.68 -5.00 7.49
C THR A 128 7.58 -6.37 6.80
N LEU A 129 8.58 -6.74 5.99
CA LEU A 129 8.62 -8.06 5.35
C LEU A 129 8.74 -9.19 6.39
N ALA A 130 9.55 -9.01 7.43
CA ALA A 130 9.69 -9.97 8.52
C ALA A 130 8.39 -10.15 9.31
N ILE A 131 7.66 -9.05 9.61
CA ILE A 131 6.36 -9.11 10.29
C ILE A 131 5.33 -9.82 9.40
N MET A 132 5.32 -9.59 8.09
CA MET A 132 4.43 -10.31 7.17
C MET A 132 4.76 -11.81 7.15
N ALA A 133 6.04 -12.19 7.10
CA ALA A 133 6.47 -13.59 7.15
C ALA A 133 6.07 -14.26 8.46
N LEU A 134 6.15 -13.54 9.59
CA LEU A 134 5.65 -14.03 10.89
C LEU A 134 4.14 -14.27 10.84
N GLY A 135 3.35 -13.38 10.24
CA GLY A 135 1.92 -13.58 10.03
C GLY A 135 1.63 -14.84 9.20
N CYS A 136 2.37 -15.05 8.11
CA CYS A 136 2.28 -16.27 7.31
C CYS A 136 2.61 -17.53 8.13
N LEU A 137 3.65 -17.48 8.96
CA LEU A 137 4.06 -18.59 9.82
C LEU A 137 2.97 -18.97 10.83
N VAL A 138 2.34 -17.98 11.46
CA VAL A 138 1.20 -18.21 12.38
C VAL A 138 0.03 -18.87 11.64
N LEU A 139 -0.24 -18.46 10.39
CA LEU A 139 -1.34 -19.03 9.60
C LEU A 139 -1.09 -20.47 9.10
N ILE A 140 0.14 -20.96 9.11
CA ILE A 140 0.42 -22.38 8.90
C ILE A 140 -0.21 -23.22 10.03
N HIS A 141 -0.18 -22.73 11.26
CA HIS A 141 -0.58 -23.47 12.46
C HIS A 141 -1.93 -23.00 13.03
N VAL A 142 -2.90 -22.70 12.16
CA VAL A 142 -4.25 -22.35 12.61
C VAL A 142 -4.93 -23.55 13.24
N THR A 143 -5.32 -23.40 14.50
CA THR A 143 -6.08 -24.39 15.29
C THR A 143 -7.48 -23.91 15.65
N GLY A 144 -7.83 -22.67 15.33
CA GLY A 144 -9.11 -22.03 15.62
C GLY A 144 -9.06 -20.52 15.38
N LEU A 145 -10.16 -19.83 15.75
CA LEU A 145 -10.32 -18.39 15.55
C LEU A 145 -9.17 -17.56 16.13
N GLY A 146 -8.68 -17.89 17.33
CA GLY A 146 -7.62 -17.11 17.98
C GLY A 146 -6.33 -17.05 17.16
N ALA A 147 -5.86 -18.20 16.65
CA ALA A 147 -4.66 -18.28 15.82
C ALA A 147 -4.89 -17.60 14.45
N LEU A 148 -6.08 -17.78 13.84
CA LEU A 148 -6.45 -17.11 12.59
C LEU A 148 -6.47 -15.60 12.76
N ALA A 149 -7.13 -15.08 13.78
CA ALA A 149 -7.23 -13.65 14.07
C ALA A 149 -5.85 -13.04 14.39
N LEU A 150 -5.00 -13.74 15.16
CA LEU A 150 -3.63 -13.30 15.46
C LEU A 150 -2.79 -13.20 14.20
N GLY A 151 -2.78 -14.22 13.35
CA GLY A 151 -2.04 -14.20 12.09
C GLY A 151 -2.51 -13.07 11.17
N ARG A 152 -3.81 -12.88 11.05
CA ARG A 152 -4.42 -11.78 10.28
C ARG A 152 -4.09 -10.40 10.86
N PHE A 153 -4.11 -10.25 12.17
CA PHE A 153 -3.70 -9.01 12.84
C PHE A 153 -2.23 -8.66 12.55
N ILE A 154 -1.33 -9.63 12.67
CA ILE A 154 0.10 -9.44 12.35
C ILE A 154 0.29 -9.05 10.88
N MET A 155 -0.40 -9.72 9.96
CA MET A 155 -0.40 -9.34 8.53
C MET A 155 -0.92 -7.92 8.32
N GLY A 156 -1.97 -7.53 9.06
CA GLY A 156 -2.51 -6.17 9.03
C GLY A 156 -1.47 -5.14 9.48
N VAL A 157 -0.76 -5.40 10.56
CA VAL A 157 0.34 -4.53 11.02
C VAL A 157 1.40 -4.37 9.93
N ALA A 158 1.79 -5.46 9.28
CA ALA A 158 2.74 -5.41 8.16
C ALA A 158 2.20 -4.59 6.98
N ALA A 159 0.92 -4.76 6.59
CA ALA A 159 0.31 -4.01 5.50
C ALA A 159 0.22 -2.51 5.80
N GLY A 160 -0.10 -2.12 7.04
CA GLY A 160 -0.09 -0.73 7.49
C GLY A 160 1.30 -0.10 7.47
N LEU A 161 2.32 -0.81 7.95
CA LEU A 161 3.71 -0.38 7.87
C LEU A 161 4.20 -0.27 6.41
N ALA A 162 3.83 -1.22 5.54
CA ALA A 162 4.17 -1.20 4.13
C ALA A 162 3.61 0.04 3.43
N SER A 163 2.36 0.38 3.73
CA SER A 163 1.69 1.57 3.17
C SER A 163 2.40 2.88 3.51
N SER A 164 3.17 2.93 4.59
CA SER A 164 3.99 4.10 4.94
C SER A 164 5.45 3.95 4.50
N SER A 165 6.10 2.81 4.77
CA SER A 165 7.53 2.63 4.54
C SER A 165 7.89 2.39 3.07
N LEU A 166 7.26 1.39 2.44
CA LEU A 166 7.55 1.02 1.05
C LEU A 166 7.04 2.07 0.06
N THR A 167 5.87 2.66 0.31
CA THR A 167 5.35 3.76 -0.51
C THR A 167 6.28 4.96 -0.48
N THR A 168 6.78 5.36 0.71
CA THR A 168 7.75 6.45 0.82
C THR A 168 9.07 6.08 0.13
N TYR A 169 9.52 4.84 0.27
CA TYR A 169 10.73 4.36 -0.40
C TYR A 169 10.61 4.41 -1.92
N ILE A 170 9.46 4.01 -2.49
CA ILE A 170 9.15 4.11 -3.91
C ILE A 170 9.21 5.57 -4.38
N VAL A 171 8.59 6.49 -3.64
CA VAL A 171 8.58 7.92 -3.98
C VAL A 171 9.98 8.51 -3.95
N ASP A 172 10.77 8.19 -2.92
CA ASP A 172 12.15 8.70 -2.77
C ASP A 172 13.10 8.12 -3.83
N ALA A 173 12.88 6.87 -4.27
CA ALA A 173 13.71 6.18 -5.26
C ALA A 173 13.30 6.48 -6.72
N ALA A 174 12.08 6.96 -6.95
CA ALA A 174 11.56 7.18 -8.29
C ALA A 174 12.35 8.27 -9.04
N PRO A 175 12.57 8.09 -10.34
CA PRO A 175 13.18 9.13 -11.18
C PRO A 175 12.22 10.32 -11.32
N PRO A 176 12.74 11.55 -11.54
CA PRO A 176 11.89 12.72 -11.70
C PRO A 176 11.04 12.70 -12.97
N ARG A 177 11.38 11.84 -13.92
CA ARG A 177 10.63 11.59 -15.16
C ARG A 177 10.64 10.11 -15.49
N PRO A 178 9.46 9.53 -15.82
CA PRO A 178 8.13 10.19 -15.85
C PRO A 178 7.56 10.39 -14.44
N SER A 179 6.90 11.53 -14.20
CA SER A 179 6.38 11.90 -12.87
C SER A 179 5.26 11.01 -12.33
N TRP A 180 4.57 10.29 -13.21
CA TRP A 180 3.49 9.36 -12.83
C TRP A 180 4.00 8.02 -12.27
N LEU A 181 5.27 7.67 -12.48
CA LEU A 181 5.81 6.34 -12.16
C LEU A 181 5.70 6.01 -10.67
N ALA A 182 6.09 6.93 -9.79
CA ALA A 182 5.99 6.72 -8.34
C ALA A 182 4.55 6.52 -7.89
N SER A 183 3.64 7.34 -8.43
CA SER A 183 2.22 7.28 -8.09
C SER A 183 1.59 5.96 -8.53
N VAL A 184 1.84 5.52 -9.76
CA VAL A 184 1.33 4.26 -10.28
C VAL A 184 1.96 3.08 -9.54
N ALA A 185 3.28 3.06 -9.35
CA ALA A 185 3.96 1.99 -8.61
C ALA A 185 3.42 1.84 -7.19
N SER A 186 3.14 2.93 -6.48
CA SER A 186 2.63 2.86 -5.10
C SER A 186 1.13 2.53 -5.04
N SER A 187 0.29 3.08 -5.94
CA SER A 187 -1.15 2.88 -5.89
C SER A 187 -1.60 1.52 -6.46
N GLN A 188 -0.95 1.04 -7.54
CA GLN A 188 -1.35 -0.20 -8.19
C GLN A 188 -0.76 -1.45 -7.54
N SER A 189 0.33 -1.33 -6.77
CA SER A 189 0.95 -2.48 -6.10
C SER A 189 -0.01 -3.26 -5.22
N SER A 190 -0.95 -2.59 -4.55
CA SER A 190 -1.95 -3.26 -3.70
C SER A 190 -2.93 -4.09 -4.53
N GLN A 191 -3.48 -3.54 -5.60
CA GLN A 191 -4.46 -4.25 -6.44
C GLN A 191 -3.82 -5.42 -7.18
N VAL A 192 -2.65 -5.20 -7.77
CA VAL A 192 -1.86 -6.25 -8.43
C VAL A 192 -1.48 -7.34 -7.42
N GLY A 193 -1.01 -6.95 -6.23
CA GLY A 193 -0.63 -7.89 -5.19
C GLY A 193 -1.80 -8.74 -4.71
N LEU A 194 -2.94 -8.13 -4.39
CA LEU A 194 -4.14 -8.84 -3.95
C LEU A 194 -4.63 -9.84 -5.01
N THR A 195 -4.64 -9.43 -6.28
CA THR A 195 -5.01 -10.30 -7.40
C THR A 195 -4.06 -11.48 -7.54
N LEU A 196 -2.75 -11.23 -7.63
CA LEU A 196 -1.74 -12.27 -7.80
C LEU A 196 -1.72 -13.25 -6.63
N GLY A 197 -1.84 -12.75 -5.39
CA GLY A 197 -1.80 -13.58 -4.20
C GLY A 197 -2.96 -14.56 -4.12
N SER A 198 -4.15 -14.11 -4.46
CA SER A 198 -5.32 -14.99 -4.54
C SER A 198 -5.16 -16.04 -5.65
N LEU A 199 -4.71 -15.64 -6.86
CA LEU A 199 -4.52 -16.56 -7.98
C LEU A 199 -3.45 -17.62 -7.69
N VAL A 200 -2.29 -17.21 -7.20
CA VAL A 200 -1.18 -18.13 -6.87
C VAL A 200 -1.59 -19.09 -5.77
N SER A 201 -2.19 -18.57 -4.69
CA SER A 201 -2.66 -19.41 -3.59
C SER A 201 -3.79 -20.36 -4.03
N GLY A 202 -4.74 -19.87 -4.85
CA GLY A 202 -5.82 -20.68 -5.40
C GLY A 202 -5.29 -21.82 -6.29
N ALA A 203 -4.29 -21.55 -7.13
CA ALA A 203 -3.64 -22.57 -7.95
C ALA A 203 -2.92 -23.62 -7.08
N ILE A 204 -2.20 -23.21 -6.04
CA ILE A 204 -1.53 -24.14 -5.11
C ILE A 204 -2.56 -25.01 -4.38
N VAL A 205 -3.65 -24.40 -3.88
CA VAL A 205 -4.72 -25.14 -3.18
C VAL A 205 -5.38 -26.19 -4.08
N GLN A 206 -5.51 -25.92 -5.38
CA GLN A 206 -6.13 -26.84 -6.31
C GLN A 206 -5.23 -28.00 -6.72
N THR A 207 -3.91 -27.83 -6.69
CA THR A 207 -2.96 -28.75 -7.34
C THR A 207 -2.04 -29.50 -6.38
N VAL A 208 -1.89 -29.04 -5.12
CA VAL A 208 -0.87 -29.54 -4.21
C VAL A 208 -1.50 -30.07 -2.92
N ALA A 209 -1.12 -31.29 -2.51
CA ALA A 209 -1.44 -31.80 -1.18
C ALA A 209 -0.73 -30.99 -0.10
N GLY A 210 -1.39 -30.76 1.05
CA GLY A 210 -0.81 -29.89 2.10
C GLY A 210 -0.74 -28.41 1.69
N ALA A 211 -1.59 -27.99 0.80
CA ALA A 211 -1.62 -26.68 0.16
C ALA A 211 -1.54 -25.49 1.14
N ARG A 212 -2.10 -25.62 2.34
CA ARG A 212 -2.00 -24.62 3.40
C ARG A 212 -0.54 -24.30 3.71
N THR A 213 0.22 -25.30 4.06
CA THR A 213 1.65 -25.15 4.42
C THR A 213 2.48 -24.71 3.22
N VAL A 214 2.26 -25.32 2.05
CA VAL A 214 3.00 -24.98 0.82
C VAL A 214 2.76 -23.54 0.41
N SER A 215 1.52 -23.06 0.44
CA SER A 215 1.19 -21.67 0.09
C SER A 215 1.95 -20.67 0.96
N TYR A 216 1.95 -20.85 2.28
CA TYR A 216 2.65 -19.93 3.17
C TYR A 216 4.17 -20.06 3.10
N ILE A 217 4.72 -21.24 2.89
CA ILE A 217 6.17 -21.41 2.65
C ILE A 217 6.59 -20.67 1.39
N VAL A 218 5.82 -20.78 0.30
CA VAL A 218 6.06 -20.02 -0.94
C VAL A 218 6.03 -18.51 -0.67
N MET A 219 5.02 -18.02 0.07
CA MET A 219 4.93 -16.59 0.43
C MET A 219 6.14 -16.15 1.27
N ILE A 220 6.54 -16.91 2.28
CA ILE A 220 7.70 -16.61 3.13
C ILE A 220 8.99 -16.59 2.30
N SER A 221 9.16 -17.54 1.38
CA SER A 221 10.34 -17.60 0.51
C SER A 221 10.43 -16.39 -0.42
N LEU A 222 9.29 -15.97 -1.00
CA LEU A 222 9.23 -14.78 -1.86
C LEU A 222 9.43 -13.48 -1.06
N LEU A 223 8.91 -13.40 0.17
CA LEU A 223 9.18 -12.28 1.09
C LEU A 223 10.67 -12.20 1.45
N ALA A 224 11.33 -13.35 1.69
CA ALA A 224 12.77 -13.42 1.94
C ALA A 224 13.58 -12.96 0.71
N LEU A 225 13.16 -13.35 -0.50
CA LEU A 225 13.79 -12.88 -1.75
C LEU A 225 13.65 -11.36 -1.90
N CYS A 226 12.48 -10.80 -1.61
CA CYS A 226 12.28 -9.35 -1.58
C CYS A 226 13.16 -8.66 -0.53
N ALA A 227 13.33 -9.27 0.65
CA ALA A 227 14.22 -8.76 1.68
C ALA A 227 15.69 -8.75 1.22
N LEU A 228 16.15 -9.81 0.56
CA LEU A 228 17.48 -9.86 -0.05
C LEU A 228 17.65 -8.77 -1.11
N ALA A 229 16.65 -8.57 -1.98
CA ALA A 229 16.67 -7.49 -2.97
C ALA A 229 16.75 -6.09 -2.30
N LEU A 230 15.99 -5.86 -1.21
CA LEU A 230 16.08 -4.62 -0.44
C LEU A 230 17.43 -4.43 0.25
N LEU A 231 18.08 -5.51 0.71
CA LEU A 231 19.41 -5.43 1.32
C LEU A 231 20.47 -4.90 0.34
N THR A 232 20.33 -5.19 -0.95
CA THR A 232 21.23 -4.67 -2.01
C THR A 232 20.90 -3.24 -2.44
N ALA A 233 19.70 -2.73 -2.11
CA ALA A 233 19.25 -1.40 -2.48
C ALA A 233 19.86 -0.34 -1.55
N PRO A 234 20.17 0.88 -2.05
CA PRO A 234 20.67 1.98 -1.22
C PRO A 234 19.57 2.50 -0.27
N GLU A 235 19.98 2.98 0.93
CA GLU A 235 19.08 3.73 1.82
C GLU A 235 18.77 5.10 1.20
N THR A 236 17.49 5.46 1.10
CA THR A 236 17.06 6.76 0.54
C THR A 236 16.68 7.77 1.62
N GLY A 237 16.37 7.29 2.83
CA GLY A 237 15.92 8.11 3.94
C GLY A 237 17.05 8.66 4.82
N ARG A 238 16.94 9.91 5.24
CA ARG A 238 17.77 10.46 6.31
C ARG A 238 17.17 10.10 7.66
N ARG A 239 17.97 9.51 8.55
CA ARG A 239 17.54 9.21 9.92
C ARG A 239 17.42 10.51 10.72
N ALA A 240 16.28 10.70 11.40
CA ALA A 240 16.07 11.81 12.30
C ALA A 240 16.08 11.34 13.77
N PRO A 241 16.62 12.09 14.73
CA PRO A 241 16.55 11.74 16.14
C PRO A 241 15.10 11.75 16.66
N GLY A 242 14.81 11.03 17.75
CA GLY A 242 13.51 11.07 18.41
C GLY A 242 12.53 9.96 18.00
N GLY A 243 13.01 8.79 17.57
CA GLY A 243 12.18 7.66 17.13
C GLY A 243 11.12 7.22 18.15
N LEU A 244 11.44 7.12 19.44
CA LEU A 244 10.48 6.74 20.49
C LEU A 244 9.38 7.79 20.69
N ALA A 245 9.69 9.07 20.56
CA ALA A 245 8.69 10.14 20.63
C ALA A 245 7.72 10.12 19.43
N SER A 246 8.12 9.49 18.32
CA SER A 246 7.28 9.35 17.12
C SER A 246 6.16 8.31 17.27
N LEU A 247 6.25 7.40 18.23
CA LEU A 247 5.22 6.40 18.53
C LEU A 247 3.97 7.01 19.19
N ARG A 248 4.05 8.24 19.71
CA ARG A 248 2.87 8.94 20.24
C ARG A 248 1.94 9.29 19.06
N PRO A 249 0.68 8.83 19.08
CA PRO A 249 -0.28 9.16 18.03
C PRO A 249 -0.44 10.69 17.92
N ARG A 250 -0.26 11.23 16.74
CA ARG A 250 -0.54 12.64 16.45
C ARG A 250 -1.45 12.70 15.24
N VAL A 251 -2.74 12.86 15.48
CA VAL A 251 -3.73 13.07 14.44
C VAL A 251 -3.87 14.57 14.23
N GLY A 252 -3.19 15.11 13.24
CA GLY A 252 -3.28 16.52 12.86
C GLY A 252 -3.84 16.65 11.44
N VAL A 253 -5.04 17.23 11.31
CA VAL A 253 -5.63 17.52 9.99
C VAL A 253 -5.42 19.00 9.68
N PRO A 254 -4.66 19.35 8.63
CA PRO A 254 -4.50 20.72 8.20
C PRO A 254 -5.87 21.37 7.93
N VAL A 255 -6.06 22.62 8.38
CA VAL A 255 -7.35 23.33 8.29
C VAL A 255 -7.90 23.35 6.86
N ARG A 256 -7.01 23.45 5.87
CA ARG A 256 -7.39 23.51 4.43
C ARG A 256 -8.06 22.23 3.91
N VAL A 257 -7.78 21.06 4.51
CA VAL A 257 -8.33 19.76 4.05
C VAL A 257 -9.52 19.30 4.89
N ARG A 258 -9.77 19.91 6.06
CA ARG A 258 -10.90 19.56 6.94
C ARG A 258 -12.26 19.50 6.25
N PRO A 259 -12.64 20.44 5.36
CA PRO A 259 -13.95 20.38 4.70
C PRO A 259 -14.12 19.19 3.75
N ARG A 260 -13.00 18.66 3.20
CA ARG A 260 -13.00 17.53 2.26
C ARG A 260 -12.79 16.19 2.95
N LEU A 261 -12.38 16.19 4.21
CA LEU A 261 -12.07 14.99 4.97
C LEU A 261 -13.26 14.04 5.14
N PRO A 262 -14.50 14.51 5.42
CA PRO A 262 -15.64 13.60 5.54
C PRO A 262 -15.89 12.81 4.25
N ALA A 263 -15.92 13.48 3.09
CA ALA A 263 -16.16 12.83 1.81
C ALA A 263 -15.06 11.84 1.44
N ALA A 264 -13.79 12.24 1.60
CA ALA A 264 -12.66 11.35 1.34
C ALA A 264 -12.60 10.18 2.33
N GLY A 265 -12.91 10.44 3.61
CA GLY A 265 -12.96 9.43 4.65
C GLY A 265 -14.08 8.41 4.42
N THR A 266 -15.27 8.88 4.07
CA THR A 266 -16.40 8.00 3.73
C THR A 266 -16.07 7.12 2.52
N ALA A 267 -15.57 7.71 1.43
CA ALA A 267 -15.16 6.93 0.25
C ALA A 267 -14.10 5.87 0.60
N PHE A 268 -13.11 6.23 1.42
CA PHE A 268 -12.09 5.29 1.89
C PHE A 268 -12.69 4.15 2.72
N VAL A 269 -13.52 4.47 3.71
CA VAL A 269 -14.16 3.48 4.58
C VAL A 269 -15.05 2.54 3.78
N VAL A 270 -15.88 3.07 2.87
CA VAL A 270 -16.77 2.24 2.02
C VAL A 270 -15.95 1.31 1.14
N THR A 271 -14.93 1.83 0.45
CA THR A 271 -14.07 0.99 -0.41
C THR A 271 -13.42 -0.17 0.35
N TRP A 272 -12.88 0.10 1.53
CA TRP A 272 -12.23 -0.95 2.33
C TRP A 272 -13.23 -1.87 3.03
N ALA A 273 -14.42 -1.39 3.39
CA ALA A 273 -15.49 -2.22 3.94
C ALA A 273 -16.01 -3.22 2.89
N VAL A 274 -16.23 -2.76 1.66
CA VAL A 274 -16.60 -3.63 0.53
C VAL A 274 -15.48 -4.65 0.25
N GLY A 275 -14.21 -4.21 0.23
CA GLY A 275 -13.06 -5.12 0.11
C GLY A 275 -12.98 -6.17 1.21
N GLY A 276 -13.25 -5.78 2.45
CA GLY A 276 -13.31 -6.69 3.60
C GLY A 276 -14.45 -7.70 3.50
N PHE A 277 -15.63 -7.23 3.07
CA PHE A 277 -16.77 -8.10 2.82
C PHE A 277 -16.43 -9.18 1.76
N TYR A 278 -15.96 -8.78 0.61
CA TYR A 278 -15.57 -9.74 -0.43
C TYR A 278 -14.47 -10.69 0.04
N GLN A 279 -13.48 -10.20 0.77
CA GLN A 279 -12.39 -11.03 1.30
C GLN A 279 -12.89 -12.12 2.26
N SER A 280 -13.95 -11.83 3.05
CA SER A 280 -14.54 -12.78 4.00
C SER A 280 -15.51 -13.76 3.33
N PHE A 281 -16.35 -13.26 2.42
CA PHE A 281 -17.54 -14.00 1.96
C PHE A 281 -17.42 -14.59 0.56
N ILE A 282 -16.40 -14.24 -0.25
CA ILE A 282 -16.23 -14.82 -1.60
C ILE A 282 -16.26 -16.34 -1.60
N PRO A 283 -15.60 -17.08 -0.66
CA PRO A 283 -15.71 -18.54 -0.67
C PRO A 283 -17.15 -19.04 -0.50
N SER A 284 -17.94 -18.39 0.36
CA SER A 284 -19.36 -18.76 0.57
C SER A 284 -20.23 -18.39 -0.61
N ILE A 285 -20.07 -17.16 -1.12
CA ILE A 285 -20.83 -16.67 -2.29
C ILE A 285 -20.54 -17.57 -3.51
N THR A 286 -19.27 -17.97 -3.71
CA THR A 286 -18.88 -18.85 -4.81
C THR A 286 -19.56 -20.23 -4.66
N ALA A 287 -19.60 -20.79 -3.46
CA ALA A 287 -20.26 -22.06 -3.20
C ALA A 287 -21.78 -21.97 -3.40
N GLU A 288 -22.42 -20.92 -2.89
CA GLU A 288 -23.87 -20.74 -2.91
C GLU A 288 -24.41 -20.33 -4.28
N GLN A 289 -23.72 -19.41 -4.98
CA GLN A 289 -24.21 -18.84 -6.24
C GLN A 289 -23.68 -19.56 -7.48
N LEU A 290 -22.46 -20.08 -7.43
CA LEU A 290 -21.82 -20.76 -8.55
C LEU A 290 -21.76 -22.28 -8.37
N GLY A 291 -22.24 -22.82 -7.24
CA GLY A 291 -22.18 -24.24 -6.92
C GLY A 291 -20.76 -24.81 -6.88
N SER A 292 -19.74 -23.95 -6.69
CA SER A 292 -18.34 -24.36 -6.78
C SER A 292 -17.57 -24.05 -5.49
N THR A 293 -16.87 -25.05 -4.98
CA THR A 293 -15.93 -24.93 -3.86
C THR A 293 -14.47 -24.88 -4.33
N SER A 294 -14.24 -24.85 -5.65
CA SER A 294 -12.89 -24.81 -6.24
C SER A 294 -12.12 -23.55 -5.82
N ALA A 295 -10.91 -23.74 -5.30
CA ALA A 295 -10.04 -22.66 -4.87
C ALA A 295 -9.64 -21.73 -6.03
N VAL A 296 -9.53 -22.24 -7.25
CA VAL A 296 -9.25 -21.45 -8.46
C VAL A 296 -10.43 -20.57 -8.80
N VAL A 297 -11.68 -21.10 -8.72
CA VAL A 297 -12.88 -20.30 -8.97
C VAL A 297 -13.01 -19.17 -7.94
N ILE A 298 -12.79 -19.46 -6.66
CA ILE A 298 -12.74 -18.46 -5.58
C ILE A 298 -11.71 -17.37 -5.90
N ALA A 299 -10.51 -17.78 -6.31
CA ALA A 299 -9.43 -16.85 -6.66
C ALA A 299 -9.78 -15.99 -7.87
N LEU A 300 -10.42 -16.56 -8.89
CA LEU A 300 -10.88 -15.83 -10.09
C LEU A 300 -11.98 -14.81 -9.75
N VAL A 301 -12.95 -15.18 -8.92
CA VAL A 301 -14.02 -14.27 -8.46
C VAL A 301 -13.44 -13.11 -7.66
N PHE A 302 -12.50 -13.38 -6.74
CA PHE A 302 -11.81 -12.34 -6.00
C PHE A 302 -10.99 -11.43 -6.93
N SER A 303 -10.28 -12.01 -7.89
CA SER A 303 -9.48 -11.26 -8.87
C SER A 303 -10.36 -10.40 -9.78
N ALA A 304 -11.51 -10.89 -10.19
CA ALA A 304 -12.48 -10.13 -11.00
C ALA A 304 -12.98 -8.88 -10.26
N TYR A 305 -13.13 -8.97 -8.93
CA TYR A 305 -13.46 -7.81 -8.10
C TYR A 305 -12.28 -6.81 -7.99
N MET A 306 -11.04 -7.29 -7.85
CA MET A 306 -9.86 -6.43 -7.65
C MET A 306 -9.32 -5.82 -8.94
N LEU A 307 -9.36 -6.57 -10.06
CA LEU A 307 -8.71 -6.22 -11.32
C LEU A 307 -9.21 -4.90 -11.94
N PRO A 308 -10.51 -4.56 -11.92
CA PRO A 308 -10.99 -3.28 -12.44
C PRO A 308 -10.34 -2.06 -11.79
N GLY A 309 -10.00 -2.14 -10.49
CA GLY A 309 -9.29 -1.10 -9.78
C GLY A 309 -7.88 -0.82 -10.34
N ALA A 310 -7.20 -1.86 -10.82
CA ALA A 310 -5.87 -1.73 -11.43
C ALA A 310 -5.89 -0.95 -12.74
N PHE A 311 -6.96 -1.07 -13.53
CA PHE A 311 -7.16 -0.35 -14.78
C PHE A 311 -7.88 0.98 -14.60
N GLY A 312 -8.83 1.04 -13.67
CA GLY A 312 -9.65 2.24 -13.42
C GLY A 312 -8.85 3.40 -12.86
N ALA A 313 -7.86 3.15 -12.00
CA ALA A 313 -7.07 4.22 -11.39
C ALA A 313 -6.23 5.04 -12.39
N PRO A 314 -5.51 4.46 -13.38
CA PRO A 314 -4.86 5.22 -14.44
C PRO A 314 -5.84 6.04 -15.27
N LEU A 315 -7.01 5.48 -15.61
CA LEU A 315 -8.06 6.16 -16.37
C LEU A 315 -8.68 7.33 -15.57
N ALA A 316 -8.92 7.13 -14.27
CA ALA A 316 -9.42 8.19 -13.38
C ALA A 316 -8.44 9.36 -13.27
N GLY A 317 -7.12 9.11 -13.42
CA GLY A 317 -6.10 10.15 -13.46
C GLY A 317 -6.20 11.12 -14.64
N LEU A 318 -6.93 10.75 -15.69
CA LEU A 318 -7.23 11.60 -16.85
C LEU A 318 -8.41 12.56 -16.60
N LEU A 319 -9.17 12.35 -15.52
CA LEU A 319 -10.35 13.12 -15.18
C LEU A 319 -10.07 14.11 -14.02
N PRO A 320 -10.77 15.25 -13.95
CA PRO A 320 -10.77 16.06 -12.74
C PRO A 320 -11.24 15.22 -11.54
N ALA A 321 -10.57 15.37 -10.39
CA ALA A 321 -10.80 14.54 -9.21
C ALA A 321 -12.30 14.45 -8.78
N GLU A 322 -13.05 15.55 -8.89
CA GLU A 322 -14.48 15.57 -8.58
C GLU A 322 -15.32 14.72 -9.54
N ARG A 323 -14.98 14.71 -10.84
CA ARG A 323 -15.68 13.87 -11.83
C ARG A 323 -15.33 12.40 -11.64
N ALA A 324 -14.06 12.09 -11.45
CA ALA A 324 -13.61 10.71 -11.18
C ALA A 324 -14.32 10.13 -9.95
N GLN A 325 -14.44 10.91 -8.88
CA GLN A 325 -15.13 10.48 -7.65
C GLN A 325 -16.63 10.28 -7.88
N ARG A 326 -17.31 11.19 -8.58
CA ARG A 326 -18.76 11.07 -8.89
C ARG A 326 -19.04 9.83 -9.75
N ILE A 327 -18.23 9.59 -10.78
CA ILE A 327 -18.37 8.39 -11.63
C ILE A 327 -18.13 7.13 -10.80
N GLY A 328 -17.08 7.08 -10.00
CA GLY A 328 -16.74 5.91 -9.18
C GLY A 328 -17.76 5.60 -8.06
N ILE A 329 -18.61 6.55 -7.67
CA ILE A 329 -19.71 6.31 -6.72
C ILE A 329 -20.99 5.87 -7.45
N ALA A 330 -21.17 6.27 -8.72
CA ALA A 330 -22.36 5.99 -9.51
C ALA A 330 -22.33 4.61 -10.20
N VAL A 331 -21.16 4.00 -10.35
CA VAL A 331 -20.93 2.67 -10.90
C VAL A 331 -20.85 1.64 -9.79
#